data_551b8836f25f6cf71b6895e1cc8c9d1c
#
_entry.id   551b8836f25f6cf71b6895e1cc8c9d1c
#
_cell.length_a   1.000
_cell.length_b   1.000
_cell.length_c   1.000
_cell.angle_alpha   90.00
_cell.angle_beta   90.00
_cell.angle_gamma   90.00
#
_symmetry.space_group_name_H-M   'P 1'
#
loop_
_entity.id
_entity.type
_entity.pdbx_description
1 polymer ?
#
loop_
_entity_poly.entity_id
_entity_poly.type
_entity_poly.pdbx_seq_one_letter_code
_entity_poly.pdbx_strand_id
1 'polypeptide(L)'
;VVQNFSGPQRETGYMHGGISQLLLGDGSGLFTPVSSLESGLIVRGDATSLTINDLNGDGSPDFLIGVNNGNYELYINQFKTNSLSIRLPDYPKGRKFAGSKIWVYYVDNSVQLHQLNIGGGYLSQSAPIIFIGNKQNIDKIMVEWPDGLKNELDVEFLSSDISFLDK
;
A
#
# COMPACT_ATOMS: atom_id res chain seq x y z
N VAL A 1 -5.58 6.34 -7.01
CA VAL A 1 -7.05 6.37 -7.06
C VAL A 1 -7.50 5.71 -8.34
N VAL A 2 -8.35 4.71 -8.19
CA VAL A 2 -9.02 4.05 -9.31
C VAL A 2 -10.44 4.59 -9.35
N GLN A 3 -10.85 5.14 -10.48
CA GLN A 3 -12.12 5.81 -10.57
C GLN A 3 -12.74 5.54 -11.94
N ASN A 4 -13.70 4.61 -11.95
CA ASN A 4 -14.58 4.49 -13.09
C ASN A 4 -15.96 4.01 -12.68
N PHE A 5 -16.97 4.48 -13.39
CA PHE A 5 -18.33 4.16 -13.12
C PHE A 5 -19.06 3.96 -14.45
N SER A 6 -19.23 2.72 -14.85
CA SER A 6 -20.13 2.40 -15.98
C SER A 6 -21.55 2.44 -15.47
N GLY A 7 -22.40 3.14 -16.18
CA GLY A 7 -23.79 3.38 -15.80
C GLY A 7 -24.51 2.08 -15.44
N PRO A 8 -24.87 1.90 -14.16
CA PRO A 8 -25.43 0.65 -13.68
C PRO A 8 -26.90 0.49 -14.09
N GLN A 9 -27.52 1.56 -14.54
CA GLN A 9 -28.94 1.56 -14.89
C GLN A 9 -29.15 2.21 -16.25
N ARG A 10 -29.99 1.57 -17.05
CA ARG A 10 -30.32 2.01 -18.41
C ARG A 10 -30.92 3.42 -18.46
N GLU A 11 -31.60 3.80 -17.38
CA GLU A 11 -32.29 5.07 -17.22
C GLU A 11 -31.35 6.23 -16.89
N THR A 12 -30.23 5.96 -16.27
CA THR A 12 -29.24 6.99 -15.87
C THR A 12 -28.22 7.31 -16.96
N GLY A 13 -28.20 6.51 -18.03
CA GLY A 13 -27.24 6.68 -19.12
C GLY A 13 -25.79 6.33 -18.74
N TYR A 14 -24.90 6.64 -19.64
CA TYR A 14 -23.46 6.38 -19.46
C TYR A 14 -22.85 7.46 -18.56
N MET A 15 -22.23 7.05 -17.46
CA MET A 15 -21.35 7.89 -16.68
C MET A 15 -19.90 7.54 -17.04
N HIS A 16 -19.19 8.51 -17.61
CA HIS A 16 -17.78 8.33 -17.90
C HIS A 16 -16.96 8.50 -16.63
N GLY A 17 -16.19 7.48 -16.27
CA GLY A 17 -15.13 7.61 -15.28
C GLY A 17 -13.97 8.43 -15.82
N GLY A 18 -13.13 8.93 -14.92
CA GLY A 18 -11.87 9.56 -15.28
C GLY A 18 -10.76 8.54 -15.56
N ILE A 19 -9.58 9.04 -15.85
CA ILE A 19 -8.34 8.24 -15.84
C ILE A 19 -7.91 8.07 -14.39
N SER A 20 -7.43 6.86 -14.03
CA SER A 20 -6.83 6.64 -12.71
C SER A 20 -5.70 7.61 -12.43
N GLN A 21 -5.62 8.12 -11.22
CA GLN A 21 -4.65 9.12 -10.82
C GLN A 21 -3.81 8.67 -9.64
N LEU A 22 -2.52 9.00 -9.68
CA LEU A 22 -1.64 8.97 -8.53
C LEU A 22 -1.72 10.32 -7.82
N LEU A 23 -1.93 10.29 -6.51
CA LEU A 23 -1.95 11.48 -5.66
C LEU A 23 -0.81 11.37 -4.65
N LEU A 24 0.01 12.41 -4.56
CA LEU A 24 1.05 12.52 -3.53
C LEU A 24 0.53 13.35 -2.37
N GLY A 25 0.55 12.76 -1.17
CA GLY A 25 0.21 13.45 0.07
C GLY A 25 1.43 14.15 0.66
N ASP A 26 1.24 15.33 1.21
CA ASP A 26 2.29 16.12 1.88
C ASP A 26 2.37 15.88 3.40
N GLY A 27 1.54 14.97 3.93
CA GLY A 27 1.45 14.70 5.37
C GLY A 27 0.55 15.68 6.16
N SER A 28 0.12 16.80 5.56
CA SER A 28 -0.81 17.76 6.17
C SER A 28 -2.28 17.51 5.83
N GLY A 29 -2.54 16.52 4.96
CA GLY A 29 -3.87 16.21 4.42
C GLY A 29 -4.11 16.81 3.04
N LEU A 30 -3.15 17.49 2.45
CA LEU A 30 -3.21 17.96 1.08
C LEU A 30 -2.64 16.90 0.13
N PHE A 31 -3.26 16.78 -1.03
CA PHE A 31 -2.87 15.83 -2.06
C PHE A 31 -2.67 16.54 -3.40
N THR A 32 -1.52 16.28 -4.02
CA THR A 32 -1.19 16.80 -5.35
C THR A 32 -1.29 15.69 -6.40
N PRO A 33 -2.07 15.85 -7.46
CA PRO A 33 -2.14 14.88 -8.53
C PRO A 33 -0.83 14.87 -9.35
N VAL A 34 -0.31 13.67 -9.61
CA VAL A 34 0.81 13.46 -10.52
C VAL A 34 0.26 13.20 -11.92
N SER A 35 0.85 13.82 -12.92
CA SER A 35 0.41 13.60 -14.30
C SER A 35 0.60 12.14 -14.73
N SER A 36 -0.26 11.64 -15.61
CA SER A 36 -0.15 10.28 -16.13
C SER A 36 1.15 10.06 -16.92
N LEU A 37 1.67 11.12 -17.54
CA LEU A 37 2.95 11.04 -18.27
C LEU A 37 4.14 10.90 -17.32
N GLU A 38 4.07 11.49 -16.16
CA GLU A 38 5.11 11.42 -15.14
C GLU A 38 5.05 10.12 -14.33
N SER A 39 3.85 9.72 -13.92
CA SER A 39 3.64 8.49 -13.14
C SER A 39 3.66 7.22 -13.97
N GLY A 40 3.43 7.29 -15.28
CA GLY A 40 3.20 6.13 -16.14
C GLY A 40 1.84 5.45 -15.91
N LEU A 41 1.04 5.90 -14.93
CA LEU A 41 -0.23 5.28 -14.59
C LEU A 41 -1.33 5.82 -15.50
N ILE A 42 -1.73 5.02 -16.49
CA ILE A 42 -2.75 5.37 -17.48
C ILE A 42 -3.76 4.23 -17.59
N VAL A 43 -4.64 4.11 -16.62
CA VAL A 43 -5.71 3.10 -16.68
C VAL A 43 -6.90 3.70 -17.38
N ARG A 44 -7.29 3.07 -18.48
CA ARG A 44 -8.46 3.43 -19.28
C ARG A 44 -9.56 2.40 -19.05
N GLY A 45 -10.79 2.81 -19.18
CA GLY A 45 -11.93 1.92 -19.01
C GLY A 45 -12.49 1.94 -17.59
N ASP A 46 -13.26 0.95 -17.24
CA ASP A 46 -14.04 0.89 -16.00
C ASP A 46 -13.21 0.22 -14.88
N ALA A 47 -12.16 0.91 -14.43
CA ALA A 47 -11.29 0.43 -13.38
C ALA A 47 -12.02 0.44 -12.03
N THR A 48 -12.18 -0.70 -11.39
CA THR A 48 -13.01 -0.86 -10.19
C THR A 48 -12.26 -1.36 -8.98
N SER A 49 -11.15 -2.05 -9.19
CA SER A 49 -10.38 -2.64 -8.08
C SER A 49 -8.90 -2.35 -8.19
N LEU A 50 -8.24 -2.21 -7.04
CA LEU A 50 -6.79 -2.01 -6.94
C LEU A 50 -6.23 -2.93 -5.87
N THR A 51 -5.17 -3.63 -6.22
CA THR A 51 -4.37 -4.42 -5.29
C THR A 51 -2.94 -3.94 -5.34
N ILE A 52 -2.33 -3.79 -4.15
CA ILE A 52 -0.94 -3.39 -3.99
C ILE A 52 -0.16 -4.60 -3.44
N ASN A 53 0.93 -4.94 -4.11
CA ASN A 53 1.84 -5.99 -3.70
C ASN A 53 3.24 -5.71 -4.26
N ASP A 54 4.24 -6.42 -3.80
CA ASP A 54 5.53 -6.54 -4.45
C ASP A 54 5.48 -7.80 -5.33
N LEU A 55 5.31 -7.61 -6.64
CA LEU A 55 5.06 -8.71 -7.58
C LEU A 55 6.33 -9.25 -8.23
N ASN A 56 7.39 -8.45 -8.25
CA ASN A 56 8.67 -8.82 -8.82
C ASN A 56 9.75 -9.10 -7.77
N GLY A 57 9.48 -8.90 -6.47
CA GLY A 57 10.38 -9.16 -5.37
C GLY A 57 11.46 -8.11 -5.17
N ASP A 58 11.24 -6.86 -5.63
CA ASP A 58 12.22 -5.77 -5.51
C ASP A 58 12.04 -4.88 -4.28
N GLY A 59 11.04 -5.16 -3.43
CA GLY A 59 10.74 -4.42 -2.22
C GLY A 59 9.91 -3.15 -2.45
N SER A 60 9.50 -2.88 -3.68
CA SER A 60 8.69 -1.71 -4.05
C SER A 60 7.23 -2.09 -4.27
N PRO A 61 6.27 -1.17 -4.05
CA PRO A 61 4.87 -1.46 -4.31
C PRO A 61 4.56 -1.46 -5.81
N ASP A 62 3.95 -2.54 -6.28
CA ASP A 62 3.39 -2.68 -7.62
C ASP A 62 1.86 -2.65 -7.56
N PHE A 63 1.21 -2.33 -8.66
CA PHE A 63 -0.24 -2.23 -8.75
C PHE A 63 -0.82 -3.25 -9.72
N LEU A 64 -1.82 -3.99 -9.25
CA LEU A 64 -2.70 -4.77 -10.11
C LEU A 64 -4.09 -4.14 -10.07
N ILE A 65 -4.58 -3.72 -11.23
CA ILE A 65 -5.85 -3.01 -11.37
C ILE A 65 -6.83 -3.86 -12.18
N GLY A 66 -7.98 -4.12 -11.60
CA GLY A 66 -9.08 -4.81 -12.26
C GLY A 66 -9.96 -3.82 -13.01
N VAL A 67 -10.18 -4.10 -14.28
CA VAL A 67 -11.05 -3.32 -15.17
C VAL A 67 -12.32 -4.12 -15.44
N ASN A 68 -13.47 -3.52 -15.11
CA ASN A 68 -14.76 -4.18 -15.34
C ASN A 68 -15.00 -4.37 -16.84
N ASN A 69 -15.40 -5.58 -17.21
CA ASN A 69 -15.57 -5.98 -18.61
C ASN A 69 -14.32 -5.76 -19.50
N GLY A 70 -13.12 -5.80 -18.90
CA GLY A 70 -11.83 -5.64 -19.55
C GLY A 70 -10.76 -6.57 -18.99
N ASN A 71 -9.55 -6.43 -19.49
CA ASN A 71 -8.39 -7.12 -18.94
C ASN A 71 -7.91 -6.40 -17.67
N TYR A 72 -7.30 -7.14 -16.75
CA TYR A 72 -6.55 -6.51 -15.66
C TYR A 72 -5.31 -5.79 -16.22
N GLU A 73 -4.88 -4.74 -15.53
CA GLU A 73 -3.69 -3.98 -15.86
C GLU A 73 -2.66 -4.09 -14.73
N LEU A 74 -1.42 -4.42 -15.11
CA LEU A 74 -0.30 -4.58 -14.19
C LEU A 74 0.68 -3.42 -14.38
N TYR A 75 1.01 -2.76 -13.28
CA TYR A 75 2.01 -1.68 -13.23
C TYR A 75 3.12 -2.10 -12.28
N ILE A 76 4.31 -2.31 -12.85
CA ILE A 76 5.52 -2.60 -12.09
C ILE A 76 6.27 -1.29 -11.83
N ASN A 77 6.54 -1.01 -10.58
CA ASN A 77 7.29 0.16 -10.17
C ASN A 77 8.74 0.06 -10.66
N GLN A 78 9.15 1.01 -11.48
CA GLN A 78 10.51 1.05 -12.05
C GLN A 78 11.46 1.93 -11.22
N PHE A 79 10.94 2.66 -10.25
CA PHE A 79 11.76 3.49 -9.39
C PHE A 79 12.43 2.60 -8.34
N LYS A 80 13.76 2.56 -8.38
CA LYS A 80 14.53 1.98 -7.27
C LYS A 80 14.45 2.92 -6.08
N THR A 81 13.43 2.71 -5.28
CA THR A 81 13.24 3.50 -4.07
C THR A 81 14.06 2.88 -2.94
N ASN A 82 14.58 3.71 -2.06
CA ASN A 82 15.14 3.25 -0.79
C ASN A 82 13.97 2.96 0.17
N SER A 83 13.17 1.96 -0.22
CA SER A 83 11.98 1.52 0.47
C SER A 83 12.26 0.31 1.37
N LEU A 84 11.41 0.15 2.35
CA LEU A 84 11.35 -1.00 3.24
C LEU A 84 9.96 -1.60 3.14
N SER A 85 9.88 -2.90 2.91
CA SER A 85 8.63 -3.63 3.02
C SER A 85 8.56 -4.37 4.36
N ILE A 86 7.45 -4.22 5.08
CA ILE A 86 7.22 -4.90 6.36
C ILE A 86 6.08 -5.88 6.20
N ARG A 87 6.37 -7.15 6.43
CA ARG A 87 5.39 -8.23 6.51
C ARG A 87 5.38 -8.75 7.95
N LEU A 88 4.25 -8.64 8.63
CA LEU A 88 4.11 -9.25 9.95
C LEU A 88 3.80 -10.74 9.81
N PRO A 89 4.50 -11.61 10.55
CA PRO A 89 4.22 -13.04 10.54
C PRO A 89 2.86 -13.34 11.18
N ASP A 90 2.31 -14.49 10.86
CA ASP A 90 1.28 -15.11 11.68
C ASP A 90 1.93 -15.51 13.01
N TYR A 91 1.57 -14.83 14.07
CA TYR A 91 2.20 -15.04 15.37
C TYR A 91 1.98 -16.47 15.88
N PRO A 92 3.00 -17.13 16.52
CA PRO A 92 2.96 -18.56 16.88
C PRO A 92 1.83 -18.98 17.83
N LYS A 93 1.08 -18.06 18.39
CA LYS A 93 -0.05 -18.30 19.30
C LYS A 93 -1.42 -17.97 18.69
N GLY A 94 -1.53 -18.00 17.36
CA GLY A 94 -2.81 -17.69 16.69
C GLY A 94 -3.20 -16.22 16.72
N ARG A 95 -2.25 -15.33 17.04
CA ARG A 95 -2.44 -13.89 16.91
C ARG A 95 -2.50 -13.54 15.45
N LYS A 96 -3.55 -12.84 15.07
CA LYS A 96 -3.70 -12.33 13.71
C LYS A 96 -3.03 -10.97 13.62
N PHE A 97 -2.31 -10.71 12.55
CA PHE A 97 -1.69 -9.42 12.25
C PHE A 97 -2.72 -8.34 11.89
N ALA A 98 -3.96 -8.74 11.53
CA ALA A 98 -5.02 -7.83 11.14
C ALA A 98 -5.39 -6.88 12.29
N GLY A 99 -5.34 -5.58 12.03
CA GLY A 99 -5.55 -4.52 13.02
C GLY A 99 -4.27 -4.09 13.74
N SER A 100 -3.12 -4.73 13.50
CA SER A 100 -1.84 -4.26 14.03
C SER A 100 -1.51 -2.88 13.51
N LYS A 101 -0.91 -2.06 14.36
CA LYS A 101 -0.41 -0.73 14.04
C LYS A 101 1.11 -0.76 13.99
N ILE A 102 1.68 -0.09 13.00
CA ILE A 102 3.12 0.04 12.84
C ILE A 102 3.44 1.53 12.89
N TRP A 103 4.18 1.90 13.91
CA TRP A 103 4.68 3.25 14.14
C TRP A 103 6.10 3.33 13.61
N VAL A 104 6.35 4.22 12.65
CA VAL A 104 7.67 4.47 12.10
C VAL A 104 8.14 5.82 12.60
N TYR A 105 9.22 5.84 13.34
CA TYR A 105 9.85 7.05 13.85
C TYR A 105 11.06 7.40 12.99
N TYR A 106 11.16 8.64 12.60
CA TYR A 106 12.26 9.13 11.77
C TYR A 106 13.23 10.00 12.57
N VAL A 107 14.46 10.13 12.09
CA VAL A 107 15.53 10.91 12.74
C VAL A 107 15.20 12.40 12.88
N ASP A 108 14.28 12.93 12.07
CA ASP A 108 13.76 14.29 12.16
C ASP A 108 12.63 14.47 13.17
N ASN A 109 12.35 13.46 13.99
CA ASN A 109 11.24 13.34 14.93
C ASN A 109 9.84 13.26 14.29
N SER A 110 9.73 13.14 12.99
CA SER A 110 8.44 12.83 12.36
C SER A 110 8.03 11.39 12.65
N VAL A 111 6.72 11.14 12.65
CA VAL A 111 6.15 9.81 12.94
C VAL A 111 5.10 9.48 11.91
N GLN A 112 5.18 8.28 11.35
CA GLN A 112 4.14 7.73 10.50
C GLN A 112 3.45 6.58 11.21
N LEU A 113 2.12 6.51 11.07
CA LEU A 113 1.31 5.39 11.53
C LEU A 113 0.73 4.65 10.34
N HIS A 114 0.99 3.35 10.30
CA HIS A 114 0.37 2.43 9.37
C HIS A 114 -0.47 1.41 10.13
N GLN A 115 -1.59 1.01 9.56
CA GLN A 115 -2.43 -0.05 10.12
C GLN A 115 -2.63 -1.14 9.07
N LEU A 116 -2.42 -2.39 9.49
CA LEU A 116 -2.69 -3.55 8.65
C LEU A 116 -4.17 -3.89 8.69
N ASN A 117 -4.87 -3.59 7.61
CA ASN A 117 -6.28 -3.90 7.44
C ASN A 117 -6.45 -5.07 6.46
N ILE A 118 -7.47 -5.90 6.72
CA ILE A 118 -7.93 -6.93 5.80
C ILE A 118 -9.29 -6.51 5.25
N GLY A 119 -9.52 -6.72 3.94
CA GLY A 119 -10.79 -6.41 3.30
C GLY A 119 -11.00 -4.91 3.03
N GLY A 120 -9.91 -4.12 2.96
CA GLY A 120 -10.00 -2.67 2.76
C GLY A 120 -10.27 -2.20 1.34
N GLY A 121 -10.20 -3.06 0.34
CA GLY A 121 -10.39 -2.72 -1.06
C GLY A 121 -11.80 -3.06 -1.58
N TYR A 122 -12.27 -2.31 -2.57
CA TYR A 122 -13.51 -2.68 -3.29
C TYR A 122 -13.21 -3.85 -4.23
N LEU A 123 -13.87 -4.99 -4.00
CA LEU A 123 -13.66 -6.25 -4.74
C LEU A 123 -12.17 -6.64 -4.88
N SER A 124 -11.34 -6.24 -3.90
CA SER A 124 -9.91 -6.48 -3.94
C SER A 124 -9.34 -6.58 -2.53
N GLN A 125 -8.19 -7.22 -2.44
CA GLN A 125 -7.42 -7.33 -1.21
C GLN A 125 -5.94 -7.15 -1.55
N SER A 126 -5.33 -6.12 -1.01
CA SER A 126 -3.87 -5.93 -1.08
C SER A 126 -3.15 -6.95 -0.20
N ALA A 127 -1.92 -7.27 -0.54
CA ALA A 127 -1.07 -8.06 0.34
C ALA A 127 -0.94 -7.37 1.71
N PRO A 128 -0.83 -8.13 2.81
CA PRO A 128 -0.64 -7.57 4.14
C PRO A 128 0.81 -7.12 4.34
N ILE A 129 1.25 -6.21 3.47
CA ILE A 129 2.58 -5.63 3.45
C ILE A 129 2.44 -4.13 3.61
N ILE A 130 3.29 -3.54 4.44
CA ILE A 130 3.44 -2.09 4.54
C ILE A 130 4.71 -1.69 3.82
N PHE A 131 4.59 -0.74 2.90
CA PHE A 131 5.72 -0.16 2.19
C PHE A 131 6.05 1.20 2.82
N ILE A 132 7.30 1.38 3.21
CA ILE A 132 7.79 2.59 3.87
C ILE A 132 8.92 3.17 3.01
N GLY A 133 8.80 4.44 2.65
CA GLY A 133 9.86 5.18 1.97
C GLY A 133 10.93 5.69 2.94
N ASN A 134 12.04 6.21 2.38
CA ASN A 134 13.14 6.84 3.14
C ASN A 134 13.74 5.95 4.24
N LYS A 135 13.97 4.68 3.95
CA LYS A 135 14.52 3.69 4.87
C LYS A 135 15.73 4.20 5.66
N GLN A 136 16.60 4.97 5.02
CA GLN A 136 17.82 5.51 5.64
C GLN A 136 17.57 6.52 6.77
N ASN A 137 16.39 7.10 6.83
CA ASN A 137 16.03 8.12 7.83
C ASN A 137 15.15 7.54 8.95
N ILE A 138 14.95 6.24 8.98
CA ILE A 138 14.19 5.57 10.04
C ILE A 138 15.08 5.46 11.27
N ASP A 139 14.59 5.97 12.40
CA ASP A 139 15.21 5.83 13.72
C ASP A 139 14.80 4.52 14.39
N LYS A 140 13.50 4.25 14.44
CA LYS A 140 12.95 3.00 15.00
C LYS A 140 11.58 2.66 14.45
N ILE A 141 11.21 1.40 14.56
CA ILE A 141 9.88 0.91 14.22
C ILE A 141 9.27 0.19 15.43
N MET A 142 8.04 0.52 15.76
CA MET A 142 7.29 -0.15 16.82
C MET A 142 6.03 -0.80 16.24
N VAL A 143 5.81 -2.06 16.58
CA VAL A 143 4.57 -2.78 16.23
C VAL A 143 3.70 -2.89 17.47
N GLU A 144 2.49 -2.42 17.38
CA GLU A 144 1.43 -2.59 18.35
C GLU A 144 0.43 -3.63 17.83
N TRP A 145 0.37 -4.77 18.48
CA TRP A 145 -0.52 -5.86 18.11
C TRP A 145 -1.96 -5.60 18.54
N PRO A 146 -2.96 -6.29 17.95
CA PRO A 146 -4.37 -6.07 18.31
C PRO A 146 -4.70 -6.34 19.79
N ASP A 147 -3.89 -7.14 20.49
CA ASP A 147 -4.02 -7.42 21.92
C ASP A 147 -3.33 -6.39 22.81
N GLY A 148 -2.77 -5.33 22.22
CA GLY A 148 -2.11 -4.23 22.91
C GLY A 148 -0.64 -4.47 23.23
N LEU A 149 -0.08 -5.64 22.92
CA LEU A 149 1.37 -5.86 23.07
C LEU A 149 2.14 -5.00 22.06
N LYS A 150 3.30 -4.53 22.48
CA LYS A 150 4.20 -3.71 21.66
C LYS A 150 5.57 -4.37 21.57
N ASN A 151 6.09 -4.40 20.34
CA ASN A 151 7.43 -4.85 20.05
C ASN A 151 8.18 -3.77 19.25
N GLU A 152 9.40 -3.51 19.63
CA GLU A 152 10.32 -2.70 18.82
C GLU A 152 11.07 -3.59 17.85
N LEU A 153 11.22 -3.10 16.61
CA LEU A 153 12.01 -3.74 15.57
C LEU A 153 13.36 -3.06 15.49
N ASP A 154 14.41 -3.85 15.51
CA ASP A 154 15.75 -3.35 15.34
C ASP A 154 16.00 -2.99 13.86
N VAL A 155 16.29 -1.72 13.61
CA VAL A 155 16.46 -1.17 12.27
C VAL A 155 17.74 -1.69 11.60
N GLU A 156 18.74 -2.10 12.37
CA GLU A 156 20.01 -2.63 11.84
C GLU A 156 19.82 -3.97 11.10
N PHE A 157 18.79 -4.72 11.42
CA PHE A 157 18.48 -6.01 10.79
C PHE A 157 17.47 -5.93 9.64
N LEU A 158 17.10 -4.71 9.20
CA LEU A 158 16.16 -4.50 8.11
C LEU A 158 16.81 -4.81 6.75
N SER A 159 16.96 -6.10 6.43
CA SER A 159 17.00 -6.55 5.03
C SER A 159 15.66 -6.20 4.36
N SER A 160 15.60 -6.26 3.04
CA SER A 160 14.41 -5.89 2.26
C SER A 160 13.11 -6.59 2.70
N ASP A 161 13.20 -7.67 3.47
CA ASP A 161 12.05 -8.41 4.04
C ASP A 161 12.26 -8.64 5.53
N ILE A 162 11.42 -8.04 6.35
CA ILE A 162 11.38 -8.35 7.78
C ILE A 162 10.41 -9.52 8.00
N SER A 163 10.96 -10.70 8.19
CA SER A 163 10.27 -11.78 8.89
C SER A 163 10.69 -11.73 10.36
N PHE A 164 9.75 -11.63 11.29
CA PHE A 164 10.06 -11.81 12.70
C PHE A 164 10.62 -13.21 12.90
N LEU A 165 11.89 -13.29 13.27
CA LEU A 165 12.45 -14.53 13.82
C LEU A 165 12.01 -14.60 15.28
N ASP A 166 11.24 -15.65 15.62
CA ASP A 166 10.95 -15.99 17.00
C ASP A 166 12.26 -16.11 17.80
N LYS A 167 12.37 -15.36 18.88
CA LYS A 167 13.24 -15.68 20.01
C LYS A 167 12.41 -16.24 21.16
#